data_5153351fe6a2283308de0d1560b8a78f
#
_entry.id   5153351fe6a2283308de0d1560b8a78f
#
_cell.length_a   1.000
_cell.length_b   1.000
_cell.length_c   1.000
_cell.angle_alpha   90.00
_cell.angle_beta   90.00
_cell.angle_gamma   90.00
#
_symmetry.space_group_name_H-M   'P 1'
#
loop_
_entity.id
_entity.type
_entity.pdbx_description
1 polymer ?
#
loop_
_entity_poly.entity_id
_entity_poly.type
_entity_poly.pdbx_seq_one_letter_code
_entity_poly.pdbx_strand_id
1 'polypeptide(L)'
;MRTQAYALVLCLIIAPMVSAKDKKKNPVAPLPAIITNAKNIFLSNGGGSNLAFDAFYAKMKEWNKYKIVGSPEEADLIIELAYRVEDKGTSVWSYTNTYSNTTQVDSAQILDPQLFLTIYDVKSKGSLWAETDHRRLARRQKNRDKETVISAGRLVDDLKSRISVPQ
;
A
#
# COMPACT_ATOMS: atom_id res chain seq x y z
N MET A 1 -2.75 -72.06 31.20
CA MET A 1 -2.22 -70.66 31.16
C MET A 1 -2.41 -70.16 29.76
N ARG A 2 -3.37 -69.26 29.52
CA ARG A 2 -3.67 -68.67 28.20
C ARG A 2 -3.21 -67.24 28.20
N THR A 3 -2.17 -66.92 27.44
CA THR A 3 -1.65 -65.58 27.17
C THR A 3 -2.46 -64.99 26.02
N GLN A 4 -3.23 -63.95 26.31
CA GLN A 4 -3.92 -63.14 25.30
C GLN A 4 -2.96 -62.00 24.85
N ALA A 5 -2.66 -62.02 23.55
CA ALA A 5 -1.91 -60.95 22.89
C ALA A 5 -2.91 -59.83 22.45
N TYR A 6 -2.76 -58.66 23.00
CA TYR A 6 -3.50 -57.44 22.55
C TYR A 6 -2.77 -56.83 21.35
N ALA A 7 -3.40 -56.93 20.17
CA ALA A 7 -2.97 -56.20 18.99
C ALA A 7 -3.42 -54.73 19.07
N LEU A 8 -2.46 -53.83 19.20
CA LEU A 8 -2.68 -52.36 19.19
C LEU A 8 -2.78 -51.93 17.73
N VAL A 9 -4.01 -51.63 17.26
CA VAL A 9 -4.25 -51.06 15.93
C VAL A 9 -4.01 -49.57 16.00
N LEU A 10 -2.88 -49.12 15.43
CA LEU A 10 -2.52 -47.70 15.30
C LEU A 10 -3.23 -47.15 14.06
N CYS A 11 -4.38 -46.45 14.27
CA CYS A 11 -5.04 -45.72 13.20
C CYS A 11 -4.26 -44.42 12.87
N LEU A 12 -3.50 -44.44 11.77
CA LEU A 12 -2.88 -43.26 11.19
C LEU A 12 -3.97 -42.40 10.54
N ILE A 13 -4.33 -41.30 11.20
CA ILE A 13 -5.22 -40.28 10.64
C ILE A 13 -4.40 -39.44 9.65
N ILE A 14 -4.55 -39.73 8.38
CA ILE A 14 -4.01 -38.89 7.29
C ILE A 14 -4.96 -37.71 7.15
N ALA A 15 -4.60 -36.57 7.74
CA ALA A 15 -5.31 -35.31 7.51
C ALA A 15 -5.06 -34.88 6.06
N PRO A 16 -6.07 -34.56 5.25
CA PRO A 16 -5.87 -34.00 3.94
C PRO A 16 -5.28 -32.60 4.09
N MET A 17 -4.06 -32.40 3.59
CA MET A 17 -3.48 -31.06 3.40
C MET A 17 -4.39 -30.31 2.44
N VAL A 18 -5.18 -29.39 3.00
CA VAL A 18 -5.92 -28.42 2.22
C VAL A 18 -4.88 -27.51 1.55
N SER A 19 -4.61 -27.80 0.28
CA SER A 19 -3.78 -26.94 -0.57
C SER A 19 -4.45 -25.58 -0.65
N ALA A 20 -3.85 -24.57 -0.02
CA ALA A 20 -4.28 -23.18 -0.17
C ALA A 20 -4.20 -22.86 -1.67
N LYS A 21 -5.35 -22.61 -2.30
CA LYS A 21 -5.42 -22.11 -3.68
C LYS A 21 -4.63 -20.83 -3.75
N ASP A 22 -3.46 -20.86 -4.35
CA ASP A 22 -2.71 -19.68 -4.75
C ASP A 22 -3.66 -18.80 -5.57
N LYS A 23 -4.04 -17.66 -4.99
CA LYS A 23 -4.74 -16.63 -5.75
C LYS A 23 -3.78 -16.24 -6.88
N LYS A 24 -4.08 -16.66 -8.12
CA LYS A 24 -3.37 -16.19 -9.31
C LYS A 24 -3.36 -14.68 -9.25
N LYS A 25 -2.21 -14.09 -8.91
CA LYS A 25 -1.99 -12.65 -9.04
C LYS A 25 -2.18 -12.35 -10.53
N ASN A 26 -3.11 -11.47 -10.84
CA ASN A 26 -3.26 -10.98 -12.21
C ASN A 26 -1.89 -10.51 -12.72
N PRO A 27 -1.51 -10.83 -13.96
CA PRO A 27 -0.25 -10.40 -14.50
C PRO A 27 -0.19 -8.86 -14.44
N VAL A 28 0.75 -8.36 -13.69
CA VAL A 28 0.97 -6.92 -13.54
C VAL A 28 1.71 -6.45 -14.77
N ALA A 29 1.24 -5.37 -15.41
CA ALA A 29 1.89 -4.79 -16.58
C ALA A 29 3.35 -4.41 -16.23
N PRO A 30 4.33 -4.74 -17.10
CA PRO A 30 5.73 -4.40 -16.88
C PRO A 30 5.92 -2.88 -16.86
N LEU A 31 6.89 -2.42 -16.05
CA LEU A 31 7.26 -1.01 -16.04
C LEU A 31 7.98 -0.63 -17.35
N PRO A 32 7.82 0.61 -17.84
CA PRO A 32 8.63 1.12 -18.94
C PRO A 32 10.13 0.98 -18.67
N ALA A 33 10.92 0.57 -19.67
CA ALA A 33 12.35 0.36 -19.54
C ALA A 33 13.12 1.62 -19.08
N ILE A 34 12.59 2.79 -19.38
CA ILE A 34 13.17 4.07 -18.92
C ILE A 34 13.19 4.16 -17.39
N ILE A 35 12.20 3.60 -16.68
CA ILE A 35 12.15 3.59 -15.21
C ILE A 35 13.20 2.62 -14.65
N THR A 36 13.32 1.43 -15.24
CA THR A 36 14.24 0.41 -14.74
C THR A 36 15.71 0.78 -14.98
N ASN A 37 16.01 1.52 -16.05
CA ASN A 37 17.35 1.90 -16.50
C ASN A 37 17.81 3.27 -15.98
N ALA A 38 16.92 4.06 -15.37
CA ALA A 38 17.27 5.36 -14.80
C ALA A 38 18.36 5.21 -13.72
N LYS A 39 19.23 6.21 -13.63
CA LYS A 39 20.29 6.29 -12.62
C LYS A 39 20.02 7.38 -11.60
N ASN A 40 19.59 8.54 -12.06
CA ASN A 40 19.35 9.71 -11.25
C ASN A 40 17.84 9.99 -11.14
N ILE A 41 17.38 10.28 -9.94
CA ILE A 41 15.97 10.64 -9.72
C ILE A 41 15.89 11.94 -8.91
N PHE A 42 14.89 12.75 -9.22
CA PHE A 42 14.48 13.85 -8.40
C PHE A 42 13.17 13.46 -7.67
N LEU A 43 13.15 13.64 -6.34
CA LEU A 43 11.96 13.37 -5.54
C LEU A 43 11.20 14.67 -5.30
N SER A 44 9.94 14.70 -5.70
CA SER A 44 9.05 15.86 -5.58
C SER A 44 7.93 15.60 -4.58
N ASN A 45 7.67 16.60 -3.73
CA ASN A 45 6.49 16.59 -2.87
C ASN A 45 5.32 17.25 -3.63
N GLY A 46 4.39 16.43 -4.12
CA GLY A 46 3.17 16.88 -4.80
C GLY A 46 2.11 17.48 -3.86
N GLY A 47 2.43 17.61 -2.57
CA GLY A 47 1.62 18.29 -1.56
C GLY A 47 0.86 17.36 -0.62
N GLY A 48 0.25 17.98 0.38
CA GLY A 48 -0.69 17.38 1.33
C GLY A 48 -0.07 16.85 2.63
N SER A 49 1.14 16.27 2.64
CA SER A 49 1.72 15.73 3.88
C SER A 49 3.26 15.63 3.81
N ASN A 50 3.93 16.46 4.57
CA ASN A 50 5.39 16.33 4.73
C ASN A 50 5.79 15.02 5.38
N LEU A 51 5.01 14.53 6.35
CA LEU A 51 5.27 13.24 7.02
C LEU A 51 5.29 12.07 6.02
N ALA A 52 4.36 12.07 5.05
CA ALA A 52 4.33 11.07 3.99
C ALA A 52 5.57 11.15 3.10
N PHE A 53 5.93 12.37 2.71
CA PHE A 53 7.08 12.61 1.85
C PHE A 53 8.40 12.25 2.53
N ASP A 54 8.58 12.63 3.80
CA ASP A 54 9.80 12.31 4.56
C ASP A 54 9.98 10.79 4.71
N ALA A 55 8.89 10.07 5.01
CA ALA A 55 8.90 8.61 5.08
C ALA A 55 9.23 7.96 3.74
N PHE A 56 8.66 8.48 2.66
CA PHE A 56 8.94 8.04 1.29
C PHE A 56 10.40 8.29 0.91
N TYR A 57 10.90 9.51 1.16
CA TYR A 57 12.29 9.88 0.90
C TYR A 57 13.27 8.94 1.62
N ALA A 58 13.03 8.69 2.92
CA ALA A 58 13.85 7.79 3.71
C ALA A 58 13.87 6.37 3.13
N LYS A 59 12.72 5.84 2.70
CA LYS A 59 12.60 4.52 2.08
C LYS A 59 13.27 4.44 0.71
N MET A 60 13.16 5.47 -0.12
CA MET A 60 13.86 5.55 -1.40
C MET A 60 15.38 5.60 -1.22
N LYS A 61 15.86 6.35 -0.22
CA LYS A 61 17.28 6.41 0.14
C LYS A 61 17.80 5.07 0.67
N GLU A 62 17.04 4.37 1.51
CA GLU A 62 17.37 3.04 2.01
C GLU A 62 17.46 2.02 0.86
N TRP A 63 16.57 2.10 -0.11
CA TRP A 63 16.59 1.22 -1.28
C TRP A 63 17.86 1.37 -2.13
N ASN A 64 18.37 2.57 -2.25
CA ASN A 64 19.64 2.86 -2.93
C ASN A 64 19.74 2.34 -4.40
N LYS A 65 18.62 2.14 -5.07
CA LYS A 65 18.56 1.76 -6.49
C LYS A 65 18.96 2.92 -7.38
N TYR A 66 18.56 4.12 -7.01
CA TYR A 66 18.75 5.36 -7.76
C TYR A 66 19.57 6.36 -6.94
N LYS A 67 20.35 7.19 -7.63
CA LYS A 67 20.97 8.36 -7.02
C LYS A 67 19.92 9.47 -6.94
N ILE A 68 19.62 9.94 -5.74
CA ILE A 68 18.73 11.09 -5.52
C ILE A 68 19.52 12.36 -5.76
N VAL A 69 19.04 13.22 -6.67
CA VAL A 69 19.65 14.50 -7.03
C VAL A 69 18.86 15.67 -6.49
N GLY A 70 19.50 16.85 -6.41
CA GLY A 70 18.91 18.03 -5.78
C GLY A 70 18.03 18.86 -6.71
N SER A 71 18.11 18.64 -8.03
CA SER A 71 17.34 19.39 -9.02
C SER A 71 16.77 18.46 -10.10
N PRO A 72 15.60 18.79 -10.66
CA PRO A 72 15.00 17.99 -11.73
C PRO A 72 15.82 17.98 -13.02
N GLU A 73 16.67 18.99 -13.26
CA GLU A 73 17.52 19.09 -14.45
C GLU A 73 18.63 18.04 -14.46
N GLU A 74 19.06 17.58 -13.27
CA GLU A 74 20.09 16.55 -13.11
C GLU A 74 19.51 15.12 -13.11
N ALA A 75 18.17 15.00 -13.13
CA ALA A 75 17.50 13.73 -13.03
C ALA A 75 17.16 13.11 -14.39
N ASP A 76 17.07 11.79 -14.42
CA ASP A 76 16.47 11.04 -15.53
C ASP A 76 14.95 10.99 -15.38
N LEU A 77 14.48 10.89 -14.11
CA LEU A 77 13.07 10.79 -13.74
C LEU A 77 12.72 11.72 -12.60
N ILE A 78 11.49 12.21 -12.60
CA ILE A 78 10.86 12.86 -11.44
C ILE A 78 9.90 11.85 -10.82
N ILE A 79 10.05 11.61 -9.53
CA ILE A 79 9.14 10.76 -8.76
C ILE A 79 8.41 11.66 -7.76
N GLU A 80 7.12 11.83 -7.98
CA GLU A 80 6.27 12.70 -7.17
C GLU A 80 5.40 11.86 -6.23
N LEU A 81 5.39 12.23 -4.96
CA LEU A 81 4.44 11.72 -3.97
C LEU A 81 3.46 12.82 -3.59
N ALA A 82 2.17 12.58 -3.81
CA ALA A 82 1.10 13.47 -3.40
C ALA A 82 0.16 12.78 -2.40
N TYR A 83 -0.25 13.49 -1.36
CA TYR A 83 -1.29 13.06 -0.45
C TYR A 83 -2.58 13.83 -0.73
N ARG A 84 -3.67 13.10 -0.94
CA ARG A 84 -4.99 13.68 -1.20
C ARG A 84 -6.03 13.04 -0.29
N VAL A 85 -7.07 13.80 0.02
CA VAL A 85 -8.23 13.30 0.75
C VAL A 85 -9.44 13.54 -0.14
N GLU A 86 -10.04 12.44 -0.60
CA GLU A 86 -11.32 12.52 -1.32
C GLU A 86 -12.48 12.48 -0.34
N ASP A 87 -13.46 13.34 -0.59
CA ASP A 87 -14.75 13.28 0.09
C ASP A 87 -15.66 12.29 -0.66
N LYS A 88 -16.02 11.20 0.00
CA LYS A 88 -16.93 10.17 -0.55
C LYS A 88 -18.38 10.41 -0.14
N GLY A 89 -18.68 11.56 0.45
CA GLY A 89 -20.00 11.95 0.91
C GLY A 89 -20.21 11.74 2.41
N THR A 90 -21.46 11.70 2.83
CA THR A 90 -21.84 11.61 4.24
C THR A 90 -22.58 10.32 4.52
N SER A 91 -22.12 9.57 5.51
CA SER A 91 -22.88 8.45 6.08
C SER A 91 -23.83 8.99 7.13
N VAL A 92 -25.10 8.61 7.03
CA VAL A 92 -26.13 8.96 8.00
C VAL A 92 -26.65 7.67 8.62
N TRP A 93 -26.74 7.62 9.95
CA TRP A 93 -27.32 6.50 10.65
C TRP A 93 -28.23 6.98 11.76
N SER A 94 -29.23 6.20 12.08
CA SER A 94 -30.13 6.46 13.19
C SER A 94 -30.13 5.30 14.16
N TYR A 95 -30.26 5.60 15.44
CA TYR A 95 -30.54 4.60 16.46
C TYR A 95 -31.68 5.05 17.37
N THR A 96 -32.52 4.11 17.71
CA THR A 96 -33.68 4.36 18.62
C THR A 96 -33.33 3.81 19.98
N ASN A 97 -33.39 4.65 21.00
CA ASN A 97 -33.27 4.22 22.38
C ASN A 97 -34.61 3.56 22.80
N THR A 98 -34.57 2.26 23.06
CA THR A 98 -35.76 1.46 23.38
C THR A 98 -36.43 1.89 24.70
N TYR A 99 -35.66 2.47 25.63
CA TYR A 99 -36.20 2.90 26.93
C TYR A 99 -36.89 4.27 26.87
N SER A 100 -36.37 5.20 26.06
CA SER A 100 -36.90 6.56 25.95
C SER A 100 -37.76 6.77 24.70
N ASN A 101 -37.84 5.80 23.82
CA ASN A 101 -38.50 5.86 22.52
C ASN A 101 -38.05 7.10 21.69
N THR A 102 -36.82 7.55 21.91
CA THR A 102 -36.19 8.66 21.16
C THR A 102 -35.30 8.12 20.08
N THR A 103 -35.46 8.65 18.86
CA THR A 103 -34.57 8.35 17.74
C THR A 103 -33.55 9.48 17.61
N GLN A 104 -32.28 9.11 17.64
CA GLN A 104 -31.18 10.02 17.34
C GLN A 104 -30.67 9.73 15.93
N VAL A 105 -30.39 10.78 15.19
CA VAL A 105 -29.80 10.71 13.85
C VAL A 105 -28.43 11.36 13.92
N ASP A 106 -27.41 10.57 13.59
CA ASP A 106 -26.02 11.03 13.51
C ASP A 106 -25.51 10.94 12.09
N SER A 107 -24.54 11.76 11.78
CA SER A 107 -23.87 11.73 10.48
C SER A 107 -22.37 11.88 10.61
N ALA A 108 -21.63 11.27 9.70
CA ALA A 108 -20.19 11.46 9.58
C ALA A 108 -19.79 11.54 8.11
N GLN A 109 -18.86 12.46 7.83
CA GLN A 109 -18.24 12.59 6.52
C GLN A 109 -17.34 11.36 6.26
N ILE A 110 -17.47 10.78 5.07
CA ILE A 110 -16.65 9.67 4.61
C ILE A 110 -15.47 10.25 3.85
N LEU A 111 -14.31 10.24 4.49
CA LEU A 111 -13.06 10.72 3.89
C LEU A 111 -12.21 9.52 3.47
N ASP A 112 -11.70 9.57 2.25
CA ASP A 112 -10.82 8.55 1.66
C ASP A 112 -9.42 9.17 1.42
N PRO A 113 -8.52 9.06 2.39
CA PRO A 113 -7.15 9.55 2.24
C PRO A 113 -6.33 8.58 1.40
N GLN A 114 -5.62 9.11 0.42
CA GLN A 114 -4.85 8.37 -0.56
C GLN A 114 -3.46 8.97 -0.72
N LEU A 115 -2.46 8.11 -0.95
CA LEU A 115 -1.14 8.49 -1.43
C LEU A 115 -1.02 8.11 -2.90
N PHE A 116 -0.62 9.09 -3.71
CA PHE A 116 -0.38 8.93 -5.14
C PHE A 116 1.11 9.01 -5.39
N LEU A 117 1.66 7.99 -6.00
CA LEU A 117 3.02 7.96 -6.52
C LEU A 117 2.95 8.07 -8.04
N THR A 118 3.58 9.10 -8.61
CA THR A 118 3.63 9.29 -10.05
C THR A 118 5.08 9.44 -10.50
N ILE A 119 5.45 8.75 -11.55
CA ILE A 119 6.78 8.84 -12.17
C ILE A 119 6.67 9.53 -13.51
N TYR A 120 7.43 10.59 -13.69
CA TYR A 120 7.48 11.37 -14.92
C TYR A 120 8.85 11.24 -15.60
N ASP A 121 8.86 11.25 -16.91
CA ASP A 121 10.06 11.48 -17.70
C ASP A 121 10.41 12.97 -17.71
N VAL A 122 11.64 13.30 -17.37
CA VAL A 122 12.09 14.71 -17.33
C VAL A 122 12.04 15.38 -18.70
N LYS A 123 12.34 14.63 -19.77
CA LYS A 123 12.43 15.16 -21.14
C LYS A 123 11.06 15.45 -21.75
N SER A 124 10.17 14.47 -21.70
CA SER A 124 8.83 14.59 -22.27
C SER A 124 7.83 15.23 -21.32
N LYS A 125 8.14 15.30 -20.01
CA LYS A 125 7.24 15.67 -18.91
C LYS A 125 5.98 14.80 -18.86
N GLY A 126 5.98 13.67 -19.55
CA GLY A 126 4.90 12.72 -19.55
C GLY A 126 4.92 11.80 -18.34
N SER A 127 3.74 11.44 -17.82
CA SER A 127 3.62 10.41 -16.81
C SER A 127 3.92 9.04 -17.41
N LEU A 128 4.89 8.34 -16.83
CA LEU A 128 5.30 7.00 -17.26
C LEU A 128 4.57 5.91 -16.48
N TRP A 129 4.26 6.17 -15.20
CA TRP A 129 3.61 5.22 -14.32
C TRP A 129 3.03 5.93 -13.10
N ALA A 130 1.94 5.39 -12.58
CA ALA A 130 1.33 5.86 -11.34
C ALA A 130 0.78 4.68 -10.53
N GLU A 131 0.83 4.82 -9.21
CA GLU A 131 0.27 3.89 -8.24
C GLU A 131 -0.42 4.66 -7.12
N THR A 132 -1.42 4.05 -6.52
CA THR A 132 -2.20 4.67 -5.44
C THR A 132 -2.31 3.71 -4.26
N ASP A 133 -2.03 4.19 -3.06
CA ASP A 133 -2.29 3.46 -1.84
C ASP A 133 -3.37 4.16 -1.01
N HIS A 134 -4.46 3.41 -0.74
CA HIS A 134 -5.58 3.86 0.07
C HIS A 134 -5.29 3.64 1.55
N ARG A 135 -5.41 4.70 2.33
CA ARG A 135 -5.16 4.66 3.77
C ARG A 135 -6.43 4.37 4.54
N ARG A 136 -6.32 3.57 5.59
CA ARG A 136 -7.41 3.42 6.55
C ARG A 136 -7.46 4.63 7.49
N LEU A 137 -8.65 5.22 7.62
CA LEU A 137 -8.87 6.27 8.61
C LEU A 137 -8.85 5.67 10.02
N ALA A 138 -7.81 5.99 10.78
CA ALA A 138 -7.76 5.70 12.21
C ALA A 138 -8.33 6.87 13.01
N ARG A 139 -9.06 6.57 14.10
CA ARG A 139 -9.64 7.63 14.95
C ARG A 139 -8.59 8.51 15.62
N ARG A 140 -7.46 7.94 16.06
CA ARG A 140 -6.40 8.68 16.76
C ARG A 140 -5.36 9.21 15.79
N GLN A 141 -4.90 10.46 15.98
CA GLN A 141 -3.88 11.11 15.13
C GLN A 141 -2.60 10.25 15.02
N LYS A 142 -2.08 9.78 16.14
CA LYS A 142 -0.88 8.91 16.16
C LYS A 142 -1.01 7.69 15.25
N ASN A 143 -2.20 7.10 15.16
CA ASN A 143 -2.42 5.94 14.30
C ASN A 143 -2.53 6.36 12.83
N ARG A 144 -3.10 7.55 12.55
CA ARG A 144 -3.10 8.12 11.20
C ARG A 144 -1.69 8.38 10.70
N ASP A 145 -0.84 8.95 11.54
CA ASP A 145 0.56 9.21 11.22
C ASP A 145 1.32 7.91 10.93
N LYS A 146 1.12 6.89 11.77
CA LYS A 146 1.69 5.55 11.56
C LYS A 146 1.24 4.93 10.23
N GLU A 147 -0.06 4.98 9.93
CA GLU A 147 -0.58 4.47 8.65
C GLU A 147 -0.04 5.26 7.45
N THR A 148 0.19 6.57 7.60
CA THR A 148 0.83 7.38 6.56
C THR A 148 2.23 6.89 6.22
N VAL A 149 3.04 6.62 7.24
CA VAL A 149 4.42 6.10 7.08
C VAL A 149 4.41 4.71 6.44
N ILE A 150 3.49 3.83 6.88
CA ILE A 150 3.34 2.49 6.33
C ILE A 150 2.92 2.55 4.85
N SER A 151 1.97 3.41 4.52
CA SER A 151 1.49 3.62 3.15
C SER A 151 2.60 4.08 2.21
N ALA A 152 3.39 5.06 2.64
CA ALA A 152 4.54 5.54 1.88
C ALA A 152 5.56 4.40 1.63
N GLY A 153 5.79 3.55 2.65
CA GLY A 153 6.65 2.38 2.53
C GLY A 153 6.11 1.36 1.51
N ARG A 154 4.80 1.06 1.54
CA ARG A 154 4.17 0.13 0.59
C ARG A 154 4.34 0.56 -0.86
N LEU A 155 4.16 1.85 -1.16
CA LEU A 155 4.38 2.36 -2.53
C LEU A 155 5.80 2.13 -3.03
N VAL A 156 6.82 2.28 -2.15
CA VAL A 156 8.20 1.96 -2.51
C VAL A 156 8.40 0.45 -2.70
N ASP A 157 7.79 -0.38 -1.85
CA ASP A 157 7.91 -1.83 -1.95
C ASP A 157 7.20 -2.37 -3.20
N ASP A 158 6.07 -1.78 -3.59
CA ASP A 158 5.38 -2.10 -4.84
C ASP A 158 6.24 -1.71 -6.06
N LEU A 159 6.85 -0.53 -6.06
CA LEU A 159 7.78 -0.12 -7.11
C LEU A 159 8.99 -1.07 -7.20
N LYS A 160 9.58 -1.47 -6.06
CA LYS A 160 10.67 -2.46 -6.01
C LYS A 160 10.26 -3.79 -6.63
N SER A 161 9.08 -4.28 -6.23
CA SER A 161 8.57 -5.57 -6.70
C SER A 161 8.38 -5.59 -8.22
N ARG A 162 7.89 -4.49 -8.79
CA ARG A 162 7.67 -4.34 -10.24
C ARG A 162 8.98 -4.25 -11.03
N ILE A 163 9.99 -3.57 -10.49
CA ILE A 163 11.32 -3.47 -11.13
C ILE A 163 12.05 -4.82 -11.12
N SER A 164 11.79 -5.66 -10.11
CA SER A 164 12.41 -6.96 -9.96
C SER A 164 11.81 -8.05 -10.85
N VAL A 165 10.69 -7.79 -11.52
CA VAL A 165 10.08 -8.75 -12.47
C VAL A 165 10.91 -8.73 -13.75
N PRO A 166 11.50 -9.87 -14.20
CA PRO A 166 12.19 -9.95 -15.46
C PRO A 166 11.24 -9.60 -16.62
N GLN A 167 11.68 -8.74 -17.51
CA GLN A 167 10.95 -8.39 -18.74
C GLN A 167 11.11 -9.47 -19.80
#